data_b68f195149dbb5b4704c236207d20976
#
_entry.id   b68f195149dbb5b4704c236207d20976
#
_cell.length_a   1.000
_cell.length_b   1.000
_cell.length_c   1.000
_cell.angle_alpha   90.00
_cell.angle_beta   90.00
_cell.angle_gamma   90.00
#
_symmetry.space_group_name_H-M   'P 1'
#
loop_
_entity.id
_entity.type
_entity.pdbx_description
1 polymer ?
#
loop_
_entity_poly.entity_id
_entity_poly.type
_entity_poly.pdbx_seq_one_letter_code
_entity_poly.pdbx_strand_id
1 'polypeptide(L)'
;MLVPTLYQFFRRHIQQGFSERGLAAEPATVEYVSDILTRFARTPNLYAVHDGDGAPLEHVAQFLIEYRRAQGLEEAPADRSRQVLLTRHLGEYALFMSGLFRERLQARGQLAYYLDHGRSAFGQSADFEVNPKRAQVFRRLCFSFEPISGALDYIRRAQLPMRSPVLALESPLVALWRM
;
A
#
# COMPACT_ATOMS: atom_id res chain seq x y z
N MET A 1 9.35 -1.59 -30.78
CA MET A 1 8.50 -0.91 -29.79
C MET A 1 8.97 -1.37 -28.41
N LEU A 2 9.51 -0.47 -27.59
CA LEU A 2 9.97 -0.82 -26.24
C LEU A 2 8.75 -1.11 -25.36
N VAL A 3 8.73 -2.30 -24.76
CA VAL A 3 7.70 -2.66 -23.76
C VAL A 3 7.97 -1.82 -22.50
N PRO A 4 7.01 -1.04 -21.99
CA PRO A 4 7.21 -0.28 -20.77
C PRO A 4 7.47 -1.22 -19.59
N THR A 5 8.35 -0.80 -18.68
CA THR A 5 8.54 -1.53 -17.41
C THR A 5 7.25 -1.49 -16.59
N LEU A 6 7.07 -2.42 -15.66
CA LEU A 6 5.91 -2.45 -14.77
C LEU A 6 5.75 -1.13 -13.99
N TYR A 7 6.87 -0.53 -13.56
CA TYR A 7 6.87 0.79 -12.92
C TYR A 7 6.35 1.90 -13.85
N GLN A 8 6.85 1.96 -15.10
CA GLN A 8 6.40 2.95 -16.08
C GLN A 8 4.91 2.78 -16.42
N PHE A 9 4.46 1.52 -16.48
CA PHE A 9 3.06 1.20 -16.67
C PHE A 9 2.19 1.73 -15.52
N PHE A 10 2.50 1.42 -14.27
CA PHE A 10 1.75 1.93 -13.12
C PHE A 10 1.82 3.45 -13.00
N ARG A 11 3.00 4.04 -13.18
CA ARG A 11 3.18 5.50 -13.10
C ARG A 11 2.27 6.24 -14.06
N ARG A 12 2.18 5.78 -15.31
CA ARG A 12 1.31 6.37 -16.33
C ARG A 12 -0.16 6.28 -15.93
N HIS A 13 -0.61 5.11 -15.50
CA HIS A 13 -2.01 4.90 -15.13
C HIS A 13 -2.39 5.64 -13.85
N ILE A 14 -1.51 5.72 -12.85
CA ILE A 14 -1.75 6.48 -11.63
C ILE A 14 -1.84 7.97 -11.94
N GLN A 15 -0.93 8.51 -12.73
CA GLN A 15 -0.95 9.92 -13.12
C GLN A 15 -2.25 10.28 -13.85
N GLN A 16 -2.67 9.46 -14.80
CA GLN A 16 -3.91 9.62 -15.52
C GLN A 16 -5.14 9.49 -14.61
N GLY A 17 -5.21 8.43 -13.80
CA GLY A 17 -6.34 8.16 -12.92
C GLY A 17 -6.49 9.23 -11.82
N PHE A 18 -5.40 9.77 -11.29
CA PHE A 18 -5.46 10.89 -10.35
C PHE A 18 -6.04 12.13 -11.02
N SER A 19 -5.57 12.46 -12.23
CA SER A 19 -6.12 13.58 -13.01
C SER A 19 -7.60 13.42 -13.30
N GLU A 20 -8.03 12.25 -13.77
CA GLU A 20 -9.45 11.94 -14.07
C GLU A 20 -10.35 11.99 -12.84
N ARG A 21 -9.79 11.73 -11.66
CA ARG A 21 -10.49 11.79 -10.37
C ARG A 21 -10.35 13.14 -9.65
N GLY A 22 -9.75 14.14 -10.30
CA GLY A 22 -9.54 15.46 -9.71
C GLY A 22 -8.57 15.50 -8.54
N LEU A 23 -7.70 14.50 -8.41
CA LEU A 23 -6.65 14.48 -7.41
C LEU A 23 -5.40 15.18 -7.95
N ALA A 24 -4.73 15.93 -7.10
CA ALA A 24 -3.46 16.52 -7.48
C ALA A 24 -2.40 15.40 -7.69
N ALA A 25 -1.95 15.27 -8.94
CA ALA A 25 -0.93 14.31 -9.33
C ALA A 25 0.47 14.84 -9.05
N GLU A 26 0.77 15.10 -7.77
CA GLU A 26 2.11 15.52 -7.38
C GLU A 26 3.14 14.43 -7.72
N PRO A 27 4.25 14.79 -8.40
CA PRO A 27 5.22 13.81 -8.89
C PRO A 27 5.72 12.85 -7.81
N ALA A 28 6.09 13.35 -6.64
CA ALA A 28 6.60 12.53 -5.54
C ALA A 28 5.57 11.53 -4.99
N THR A 29 4.29 11.92 -4.92
CA THR A 29 3.20 11.03 -4.50
C THR A 29 2.90 9.98 -5.57
N VAL A 30 2.85 10.39 -6.84
CA VAL A 30 2.66 9.47 -7.97
C VAL A 30 3.80 8.44 -8.02
N GLU A 31 5.04 8.87 -7.88
CA GLU A 31 6.22 8.00 -7.86
C GLU A 31 6.17 7.01 -6.71
N TYR A 32 5.84 7.46 -5.50
CA TYR A 32 5.75 6.60 -4.32
C TYR A 32 4.65 5.55 -4.45
N VAL A 33 3.45 5.93 -4.89
CA VAL A 33 2.34 4.99 -5.11
C VAL A 33 2.68 4.01 -6.25
N SER A 34 3.35 4.47 -7.31
CA SER A 34 3.80 3.60 -8.40
C SER A 34 4.82 2.55 -7.92
N ASP A 35 5.72 2.96 -7.02
CA ASP A 35 6.68 2.05 -6.39
C ASP A 35 5.97 0.99 -5.53
N ILE A 36 4.99 1.39 -4.71
CA ILE A 36 4.17 0.44 -3.93
C ILE A 36 3.54 -0.60 -4.85
N LEU A 37 2.83 -0.19 -5.90
CA LEU A 37 2.17 -1.13 -6.81
C LEU A 37 3.17 -2.04 -7.52
N THR A 38 4.32 -1.51 -7.92
CA THR A 38 5.38 -2.28 -8.58
C THR A 38 6.00 -3.33 -7.66
N ARG A 39 6.29 -2.96 -6.41
CA ARG A 39 6.84 -3.88 -5.41
C ARG A 39 5.85 -4.96 -5.03
N PHE A 40 4.62 -4.59 -4.76
CA PHE A 40 3.58 -5.50 -4.28
C PHE A 40 2.94 -6.33 -5.41
N ALA A 41 3.17 -5.97 -6.66
CA ALA A 41 2.90 -6.87 -7.78
C ALA A 41 3.66 -8.21 -7.65
N ARG A 42 4.74 -8.24 -6.87
CA ARG A 42 5.44 -9.46 -6.47
C ARG A 42 4.98 -9.87 -5.07
N THR A 43 4.25 -10.96 -4.97
CA THR A 43 3.67 -11.46 -3.71
C THR A 43 4.66 -11.54 -2.53
N PRO A 44 5.94 -11.99 -2.70
CA PRO A 44 6.88 -11.98 -1.58
C PRO A 44 7.10 -10.61 -0.95
N ASN A 45 7.04 -9.53 -1.74
CA ASN A 45 7.21 -8.17 -1.22
C ASN A 45 5.98 -7.69 -0.43
N LEU A 46 4.78 -8.15 -0.81
CA LEU A 46 3.54 -7.86 -0.08
C LEU A 46 3.58 -8.45 1.33
N TYR A 47 4.15 -9.64 1.46
CA TYR A 47 4.27 -10.39 2.71
C TYR A 47 5.71 -10.40 3.27
N ALA A 48 6.48 -9.35 2.98
CA ALA A 48 7.89 -9.26 3.37
C ALA A 48 8.11 -9.06 4.88
N VAL A 49 7.10 -8.57 5.61
CA VAL A 49 7.19 -8.36 7.06
C VAL A 49 6.63 -9.57 7.79
N HIS A 50 7.39 -10.07 8.75
CA HIS A 50 7.07 -11.27 9.53
C HIS A 50 6.89 -10.92 11.00
N ASP A 51 6.16 -11.74 11.74
CA ASP A 51 6.06 -11.65 13.19
C ASP A 51 7.32 -12.17 13.90
N GLY A 52 7.27 -12.22 15.24
CA GLY A 52 8.37 -12.73 16.05
C GLY A 52 8.68 -14.22 15.86
N ASP A 53 7.71 -14.98 15.35
CA ASP A 53 7.82 -16.43 15.09
C ASP A 53 8.20 -16.74 13.64
N GLY A 54 8.37 -15.70 12.81
CA GLY A 54 8.75 -15.83 11.41
C GLY A 54 7.58 -16.05 10.44
N ALA A 55 6.33 -15.92 10.88
CA ALA A 55 5.17 -15.99 10.01
C ALA A 55 4.90 -14.65 9.32
N PRO A 56 4.50 -14.63 8.02
CA PRO A 56 4.22 -13.39 7.33
C PRO A 56 3.00 -12.68 7.91
N LEU A 57 3.03 -11.35 7.95
CA LEU A 57 1.88 -10.53 8.36
C LEU A 57 0.94 -10.34 7.17
N GLU A 58 -0.24 -10.93 7.25
CA GLU A 58 -1.24 -10.95 6.17
C GLU A 58 -2.49 -10.09 6.48
N HIS A 59 -2.61 -9.61 7.71
CA HIS A 59 -3.78 -8.87 8.18
C HIS A 59 -3.38 -7.65 9.02
N VAL A 60 -4.15 -6.57 8.89
CA VAL A 60 -3.95 -5.33 9.66
C VAL A 60 -3.82 -5.60 11.16
N ALA A 61 -4.63 -6.49 11.73
CA ALA A 61 -4.59 -6.82 13.15
C ALA A 61 -3.22 -7.38 13.60
N GLN A 62 -2.58 -8.19 12.77
CA GLN A 62 -1.24 -8.74 13.06
C GLN A 62 -0.19 -7.63 13.11
N PHE A 63 -0.23 -6.66 12.18
CA PHE A 63 0.65 -5.49 12.23
C PHE A 63 0.49 -4.67 13.51
N LEU A 64 -0.76 -4.52 13.98
CA LEU A 64 -1.04 -3.77 15.21
C LEU A 64 -0.51 -4.50 16.45
N ILE A 65 -0.61 -5.83 16.50
CA ILE A 65 -0.04 -6.64 17.58
C ILE A 65 1.48 -6.50 17.59
N GLU A 66 2.13 -6.70 16.46
CA GLU A 66 3.58 -6.56 16.34
C GLU A 66 4.08 -5.13 16.63
N TYR A 67 3.31 -4.12 16.25
CA TYR A 67 3.62 -2.75 16.60
C TYR A 67 3.59 -2.50 18.11
N ARG A 68 2.59 -3.03 18.82
CA ARG A 68 2.52 -2.95 20.29
C ARG A 68 3.71 -3.65 20.95
N ARG A 69 4.09 -4.82 20.47
CA ARG A 69 5.31 -5.52 20.93
C ARG A 69 6.55 -4.65 20.73
N ALA A 70 6.69 -4.03 19.56
CA ALA A 70 7.81 -3.14 19.27
C ALA A 70 7.82 -1.85 20.11
N GLN A 71 6.70 -1.46 20.72
CA GLN A 71 6.65 -0.35 21.67
C GLN A 71 7.23 -0.70 23.06
N GLY A 72 7.55 -1.95 23.31
CA GLY A 72 8.10 -2.39 24.59
C GLY A 72 7.08 -2.49 25.72
N LEU A 73 5.79 -2.66 25.40
CA LEU A 73 4.71 -2.76 26.39
C LEU A 73 4.60 -4.15 27.04
N GLU A 74 5.35 -5.14 26.57
CA GLU A 74 5.38 -6.52 27.05
C GLU A 74 6.84 -6.94 27.35
N GLU A 75 7.41 -6.50 28.49
CA GLU A 75 8.71 -6.93 29.03
C GLU A 75 9.96 -6.79 28.13
N ALA A 76 9.80 -6.38 26.86
CA ALA A 76 10.89 -6.16 25.92
C ALA A 76 11.21 -4.66 25.75
N PRO A 77 12.48 -4.28 25.49
CA PRO A 77 12.82 -2.89 25.18
C PRO A 77 12.16 -2.43 23.89
N ALA A 78 11.81 -1.15 23.81
CA ALA A 78 11.23 -0.55 22.61
C ALA A 78 12.17 -0.66 21.40
N ASP A 79 11.68 -1.19 20.28
CA ASP A 79 12.40 -1.27 19.02
C ASP A 79 11.85 -0.23 18.03
N ARG A 80 12.51 0.91 17.96
CA ARG A 80 12.15 2.01 17.07
C ARG A 80 12.25 1.66 15.59
N SER A 81 13.27 0.90 15.22
CA SER A 81 13.46 0.49 13.82
C SER A 81 12.33 -0.43 13.36
N ARG A 82 11.90 -1.33 14.24
CA ARG A 82 10.77 -2.21 14.01
C ARG A 82 9.45 -1.43 13.90
N GLN A 83 9.22 -0.43 14.75
CA GLN A 83 8.06 0.45 14.68
C GLN A 83 7.99 1.18 13.33
N VAL A 84 9.09 1.79 12.88
CA VAL A 84 9.18 2.48 11.58
C VAL A 84 8.88 1.53 10.42
N LEU A 85 9.43 0.32 10.44
CA LEU A 85 9.19 -0.69 9.41
C LEU A 85 7.70 -1.09 9.37
N LEU A 86 7.12 -1.41 10.52
CA LEU A 86 5.74 -1.89 10.62
C LEU A 86 4.73 -0.84 10.21
N THR A 87 4.89 0.42 10.65
CA THR A 87 3.95 1.50 10.28
C THR A 87 3.99 1.80 8.79
N ARG A 88 5.18 1.90 8.20
CA ARG A 88 5.32 2.15 6.77
C ARG A 88 4.70 1.01 5.96
N HIS A 89 5.07 -0.23 6.26
CA HIS A 89 4.54 -1.38 5.52
C HIS A 89 3.03 -1.54 5.69
N LEU A 90 2.50 -1.29 6.89
CA LEU A 90 1.05 -1.29 7.14
C LEU A 90 0.32 -0.24 6.28
N GLY A 91 0.83 0.99 6.20
CA GLY A 91 0.25 2.04 5.35
C GLY A 91 0.24 1.64 3.88
N GLU A 92 1.36 1.14 3.39
CA GLU A 92 1.51 0.65 2.00
C GLU A 92 0.60 -0.54 1.71
N TYR A 93 0.56 -1.53 2.61
CA TYR A 93 -0.28 -2.72 2.52
C TYR A 93 -1.78 -2.36 2.51
N ALA A 94 -2.20 -1.51 3.44
CA ALA A 94 -3.60 -1.08 3.51
C ALA A 94 -4.02 -0.29 2.26
N LEU A 95 -3.14 0.57 1.71
CA LEU A 95 -3.40 1.30 0.49
C LEU A 95 -3.54 0.36 -0.72
N PHE A 96 -2.63 -0.58 -0.86
CA PHE A 96 -2.67 -1.59 -1.92
C PHE A 96 -3.94 -2.42 -1.86
N MET A 97 -4.26 -2.96 -0.68
CA MET A 97 -5.44 -3.80 -0.49
C MET A 97 -6.76 -3.03 -0.68
N SER A 98 -6.90 -1.84 -0.09
CA SER A 98 -8.12 -1.03 -0.21
C SER A 98 -8.29 -0.43 -1.61
N GLY A 99 -7.21 -0.25 -2.37
CA GLY A 99 -7.24 0.20 -3.76
C GLY A 99 -7.57 -0.94 -4.72
N LEU A 100 -6.78 -2.00 -4.75
CA LEU A 100 -6.89 -3.04 -5.77
C LEU A 100 -7.90 -4.15 -5.43
N PHE A 101 -8.18 -4.37 -4.14
CA PHE A 101 -9.10 -5.41 -3.66
C PHE A 101 -10.31 -4.82 -2.89
N ARG A 102 -10.69 -3.59 -3.25
CA ARG A 102 -11.73 -2.84 -2.57
C ARG A 102 -13.05 -3.59 -2.44
N GLU A 103 -13.52 -4.20 -3.52
CA GLU A 103 -14.77 -4.98 -3.53
C GLU A 103 -14.74 -6.16 -2.55
N ARG A 104 -13.61 -6.86 -2.48
CA ARG A 104 -13.41 -7.97 -1.53
C ARG A 104 -13.44 -7.49 -0.09
N LEU A 105 -12.80 -6.36 0.21
CA LEU A 105 -12.83 -5.77 1.55
C LEU A 105 -14.24 -5.26 1.91
N GLN A 106 -14.97 -4.68 0.97
CA GLN A 106 -16.36 -4.28 1.16
C GLN A 106 -17.27 -5.48 1.45
N ALA A 107 -17.17 -6.54 0.66
CA ALA A 107 -17.96 -7.76 0.85
C ALA A 107 -17.72 -8.43 2.23
N ARG A 108 -16.56 -8.21 2.83
CA ARG A 108 -16.17 -8.70 4.15
C ARG A 108 -16.42 -7.70 5.28
N GLY A 109 -16.95 -6.51 4.99
CA GLY A 109 -17.12 -5.44 5.98
C GLY A 109 -15.82 -4.86 6.54
N GLN A 110 -14.70 -5.05 5.84
CA GLN A 110 -13.35 -4.68 6.31
C GLN A 110 -12.81 -3.38 5.72
N LEU A 111 -13.47 -2.80 4.71
CA LEU A 111 -12.91 -1.64 4.00
C LEU A 111 -12.62 -0.46 4.93
N ALA A 112 -13.57 -0.06 5.78
CA ALA A 112 -13.38 1.06 6.70
C ALA A 112 -12.17 0.82 7.63
N TYR A 113 -12.02 -0.40 8.13
CA TYR A 113 -10.90 -0.79 8.98
C TYR A 113 -9.54 -0.62 8.29
N TYR A 114 -9.43 -1.04 7.02
CA TYR A 114 -8.21 -0.84 6.22
C TYR A 114 -7.94 0.65 5.92
N LEU A 115 -8.99 1.43 5.61
CA LEU A 115 -8.85 2.87 5.35
C LEU A 115 -8.35 3.62 6.60
N ASP A 116 -8.92 3.34 7.78
CA ASP A 116 -8.58 4.03 9.02
C ASP A 116 -7.15 3.69 9.49
N HIS A 117 -6.79 2.42 9.49
CA HIS A 117 -5.47 2.00 9.92
C HIS A 117 -4.38 2.38 8.91
N GLY A 118 -4.65 2.32 7.62
CA GLY A 118 -3.71 2.77 6.58
C GLY A 118 -3.42 4.25 6.66
N ARG A 119 -4.46 5.07 6.84
CA ARG A 119 -4.33 6.51 7.06
C ARG A 119 -3.50 6.82 8.31
N SER A 120 -3.82 6.20 9.44
CA SER A 120 -3.09 6.35 10.70
C SER A 120 -1.62 5.92 10.57
N ALA A 121 -1.35 4.83 9.88
CA ALA A 121 0.00 4.32 9.65
C ALA A 121 0.87 5.29 8.84
N PHE A 122 0.34 5.92 7.80
CA PHE A 122 1.08 6.97 7.08
C PHE A 122 1.28 8.23 7.89
N GLY A 123 0.34 8.60 8.76
CA GLY A 123 0.53 9.70 9.71
C GLY A 123 1.72 9.43 10.64
N GLN A 124 1.75 8.27 11.26
CA GLN A 124 2.88 7.85 12.12
C GLN A 124 4.19 7.73 11.33
N SER A 125 4.14 7.22 10.10
CA SER A 125 5.34 7.16 9.24
C SER A 125 5.90 8.54 8.92
N ALA A 126 5.03 9.55 8.76
CA ALA A 126 5.45 10.94 8.57
C ALA A 126 6.16 11.51 9.80
N ASP A 127 5.69 11.15 11.01
CA ASP A 127 6.29 11.59 12.27
C ASP A 127 7.65 10.90 12.53
N PHE A 128 7.83 9.69 12.02
CA PHE A 128 9.09 8.96 12.12
C PHE A 128 10.13 9.36 11.08
N GLU A 129 9.69 9.94 9.96
CA GLU A 129 10.53 10.21 8.81
C GLU A 129 11.39 11.47 9.01
N VAL A 130 12.70 11.31 8.91
CA VAL A 130 13.66 12.41 9.05
C VAL A 130 13.85 13.21 7.75
N ASN A 131 13.58 12.60 6.59
CA ASN A 131 13.66 13.30 5.32
C ASN A 131 12.37 14.11 5.09
N PRO A 132 12.44 15.48 5.06
CA PRO A 132 11.26 16.32 4.98
C PRO A 132 10.43 16.10 3.71
N LYS A 133 11.07 15.79 2.58
CA LYS A 133 10.36 15.51 1.31
C LYS A 133 9.56 14.23 1.41
N ARG A 134 10.13 13.17 2.00
CA ARG A 134 9.43 11.90 2.19
C ARG A 134 8.34 12.03 3.27
N ALA A 135 8.59 12.75 4.35
CA ALA A 135 7.59 13.05 5.36
C ALA A 135 6.37 13.77 4.76
N GLN A 136 6.60 14.67 3.81
CA GLN A 136 5.51 15.36 3.10
C GLN A 136 4.67 14.38 2.26
N VAL A 137 5.30 13.41 1.58
CA VAL A 137 4.59 12.36 0.84
C VAL A 137 3.70 11.55 1.79
N PHE A 138 4.24 11.13 2.95
CA PHE A 138 3.46 10.38 3.93
C PHE A 138 2.30 11.18 4.51
N ARG A 139 2.49 12.47 4.83
CA ARG A 139 1.39 13.34 5.26
C ARG A 139 0.30 13.45 4.21
N ARG A 140 0.68 13.58 2.94
CA ARG A 140 -0.28 13.62 1.85
C ARG A 140 -1.05 12.32 1.70
N LEU A 141 -0.36 11.18 1.78
CA LEU A 141 -1.00 9.85 1.79
C LEU A 141 -1.94 9.68 2.99
N CYS A 142 -1.58 10.22 4.15
CA CYS A 142 -2.46 10.25 5.32
C CYS A 142 -3.73 11.06 5.05
N PHE A 143 -3.61 12.32 4.61
CA PHE A 143 -4.74 13.21 4.39
C PHE A 143 -5.66 12.78 3.25
N SER A 144 -5.09 12.24 2.18
CA SER A 144 -5.81 11.86 0.97
C SER A 144 -5.94 10.34 0.81
N PHE A 145 -5.84 9.57 1.89
CA PHE A 145 -5.79 8.11 1.82
C PHE A 145 -6.98 7.51 1.10
N GLU A 146 -8.19 7.87 1.52
CA GLU A 146 -9.42 7.34 0.92
C GLU A 146 -9.62 7.78 -0.53
N PRO A 147 -9.45 9.07 -0.91
CA PRO A 147 -9.46 9.50 -2.31
C PRO A 147 -8.43 8.77 -3.18
N ILE A 148 -7.21 8.58 -2.70
CA ILE A 148 -6.16 7.86 -3.44
C ILE A 148 -6.51 6.38 -3.57
N SER A 149 -6.96 5.73 -2.50
CA SER A 149 -7.47 4.35 -2.54
C SER A 149 -8.61 4.19 -3.55
N GLY A 150 -9.56 5.13 -3.57
CA GLY A 150 -10.65 5.17 -4.53
C GLY A 150 -10.18 5.38 -5.98
N ALA A 151 -9.15 6.18 -6.19
CA ALA A 151 -8.54 6.35 -7.51
C ALA A 151 -7.83 5.06 -7.98
N LEU A 152 -7.17 4.34 -7.10
CA LEU A 152 -6.56 3.04 -7.43
C LEU A 152 -7.61 2.00 -7.83
N ASP A 153 -8.76 1.96 -7.12
CA ASP A 153 -9.89 1.11 -7.51
C ASP A 153 -10.46 1.48 -8.87
N TYR A 154 -10.59 2.78 -9.15
CA TYR A 154 -11.00 3.28 -10.47
C TYR A 154 -10.03 2.84 -11.57
N ILE A 155 -8.71 3.01 -11.35
CA ILE A 155 -7.67 2.58 -12.29
C ILE A 155 -7.77 1.08 -12.55
N ARG A 156 -7.93 0.28 -11.49
CA ARG A 156 -8.10 -1.17 -11.58
C ARG A 156 -9.27 -1.54 -12.49
N ARG A 157 -10.42 -0.90 -12.30
CA ARG A 157 -11.65 -1.22 -13.08
C ARG A 157 -11.60 -0.71 -14.51
N ALA A 158 -11.12 0.52 -14.70
CA ALA A 158 -11.21 1.21 -15.99
C ALA A 158 -9.99 0.95 -16.89
N GLN A 159 -8.80 0.79 -16.31
CA GLN A 159 -7.55 0.83 -17.05
C GLN A 159 -6.70 -0.45 -16.90
N LEU A 160 -6.99 -1.31 -15.91
CA LEU A 160 -6.31 -2.58 -15.71
C LEU A 160 -7.27 -3.76 -15.93
N PRO A 161 -7.71 -4.01 -17.18
CA PRO A 161 -8.54 -5.17 -17.43
C PRO A 161 -7.75 -6.44 -17.07
N MET A 162 -8.41 -7.39 -16.42
CA MET A 162 -7.88 -8.68 -15.93
C MET A 162 -7.08 -9.48 -16.97
N ARG A 163 -7.05 -9.06 -18.23
CA ARG A 163 -6.38 -9.70 -19.37
C ARG A 163 -5.19 -8.92 -19.91
N SER A 164 -4.64 -7.94 -19.16
CA SER A 164 -3.44 -7.25 -19.63
C SER A 164 -2.26 -8.23 -19.70
N PRO A 165 -1.59 -8.39 -20.86
CA PRO A 165 -0.44 -9.28 -21.01
C PRO A 165 0.71 -8.94 -20.05
N VAL A 166 0.84 -7.68 -19.67
CA VAL A 166 1.87 -7.19 -18.73
C VAL A 166 1.64 -7.73 -17.31
N LEU A 167 0.37 -7.85 -16.88
CA LEU A 167 0.03 -8.43 -15.57
C LEU A 167 0.08 -9.96 -15.61
N ALA A 168 -0.18 -10.59 -16.77
CA ALA A 168 -0.16 -12.04 -16.90
C ALA A 168 1.25 -12.64 -16.87
N LEU A 169 2.27 -11.89 -17.29
CA LEU A 169 3.65 -12.39 -17.44
C LEU A 169 4.47 -12.41 -16.14
N GLU A 170 4.11 -11.63 -15.13
CA GLU A 170 4.90 -11.50 -13.89
C GLU A 170 4.13 -11.84 -12.60
N SER A 171 2.87 -12.30 -12.69
CA SER A 171 1.97 -12.09 -11.58
C SER A 171 1.45 -13.34 -10.88
N PRO A 172 1.93 -13.58 -9.66
CA PRO A 172 1.13 -14.24 -8.62
C PRO A 172 -0.12 -13.42 -8.23
N LEU A 173 -0.25 -12.13 -8.62
CA LEU A 173 -1.48 -11.34 -8.46
C LEU A 173 -2.70 -12.01 -9.10
N VAL A 174 -2.53 -12.75 -10.20
CA VAL A 174 -3.61 -13.53 -10.83
C VAL A 174 -4.13 -14.62 -9.88
N ALA A 175 -3.27 -15.22 -9.07
CA ALA A 175 -3.68 -16.21 -8.07
C ALA A 175 -4.47 -15.56 -6.92
N LEU A 176 -4.03 -14.37 -6.45
CA LEU A 176 -4.75 -13.58 -5.44
C LEU A 176 -6.11 -13.07 -5.94
N TRP A 177 -6.26 -12.89 -7.26
CA TRP A 177 -7.52 -12.42 -7.85
C TRP A 177 -8.53 -13.54 -8.07
N ARG A 178 -8.08 -14.81 -8.09
CA ARG A 178 -8.95 -15.99 -8.25
C ARG A 178 -9.44 -16.58 -6.92
N MET A 179 -8.88 -16.18 -5.79
CA MET A 179 -9.31 -16.60 -4.45
C MET A 179 -10.28 -15.59 -3.86
#